data_b6ed5f9caa3760fde04ee2d171c29059
#
_entry.id   b6ed5f9caa3760fde04ee2d171c29059
#
_cell.length_a   1.000
_cell.length_b   1.000
_cell.length_c   1.000
_cell.angle_alpha   90.00
_cell.angle_beta   90.00
_cell.angle_gamma   90.00
#
_symmetry.space_group_name_H-M   'P 1'
#
loop_
_entity.id
_entity.type
_entity.pdbx_description
1 polymer ?
#
loop_
_entity_poly.entity_id
_entity_poly.type
_entity_poly.pdbx_seq_one_letter_code
_entity_poly.pdbx_strand_id
1 'polypeptide(L)'
;MSNLKIMGPALPDMPWEERPAGSKEVMWRYSANPIIGRDALSTSNSVFNSAVVPFKKGKYNYAGVFRCDDTNRRMRIHAGFSVDGIDWDIREEDFNLVGGDAEISEWVYGYDPRVAQIGDKYYVTWCNGYHGPTIGVAWTEDFETFHQLENAFIPFNRNGVLFPRKIGGKFAMLSRPSDNGHTAFGDIFYSESPDMEFWGCLLYTSPPPRDKR
;
A
#
# COMPACT_ATOMS: atom_id res chain seq x y z
N MET A 1 -26.40 -11.08 -17.95
CA MET A 1 -25.79 -10.01 -17.14
C MET A 1 -25.38 -10.64 -15.83
N SER A 2 -24.08 -10.71 -15.53
CA SER A 2 -23.63 -11.24 -14.25
C SER A 2 -24.05 -10.27 -13.15
N ASN A 3 -24.80 -10.76 -12.16
CA ASN A 3 -25.10 -9.97 -10.96
C ASN A 3 -23.80 -9.75 -10.20
N LEU A 4 -23.17 -8.60 -10.40
CA LEU A 4 -22.07 -8.14 -9.56
C LEU A 4 -22.60 -7.97 -8.13
N LYS A 5 -22.14 -8.82 -7.23
CA LYS A 5 -22.45 -8.69 -5.79
C LYS A 5 -21.45 -7.73 -5.17
N ILE A 6 -21.90 -6.56 -4.75
CA ILE A 6 -21.09 -5.64 -3.96
C ILE A 6 -20.87 -6.27 -2.58
N MET A 7 -19.62 -6.51 -2.21
CA MET A 7 -19.19 -7.20 -1.00
C MET A 7 -18.72 -6.24 0.10
N GLY A 8 -19.34 -5.09 0.24
CA GLY A 8 -18.99 -4.13 1.28
C GLY A 8 -20.02 -3.01 1.39
N PRO A 9 -19.96 -2.21 2.46
CA PRO A 9 -20.79 -1.01 2.56
C PRO A 9 -20.38 -0.03 1.45
N ALA A 10 -21.36 0.73 0.97
CA ALA A 10 -21.05 1.90 0.13
C ALA A 10 -20.11 2.83 0.92
N LEU A 11 -19.11 3.40 0.24
CA LEU A 11 -18.27 4.42 0.85
C LEU A 11 -19.12 5.71 0.93
N PRO A 12 -19.49 6.17 2.13
CA PRO A 12 -20.24 7.40 2.27
C PRO A 12 -19.34 8.58 1.91
N ASP A 13 -19.95 9.65 1.47
CA ASP A 13 -19.31 10.94 1.27
C ASP A 13 -18.20 11.00 0.20
N MET A 14 -18.02 9.94 -0.60
CA MET A 14 -17.14 9.99 -1.75
C MET A 14 -17.90 10.51 -2.96
N PRO A 15 -17.47 11.59 -3.60
CA PRO A 15 -18.13 12.09 -4.80
C PRO A 15 -17.93 11.13 -5.98
N TRP A 16 -19.04 10.74 -6.58
CA TRP A 16 -19.07 9.89 -7.78
C TRP A 16 -19.54 10.72 -8.96
N GLU A 17 -18.89 10.51 -10.08
CA GLU A 17 -19.35 11.06 -11.35
C GLU A 17 -19.97 9.97 -12.20
N GLU A 18 -21.09 10.31 -12.82
CA GLU A 18 -21.73 9.43 -13.79
C GLU A 18 -20.79 9.18 -14.99
N ARG A 19 -20.90 8.01 -15.56
CA ARG A 19 -20.15 7.67 -16.77
C ARG A 19 -20.46 8.68 -17.87
N PRO A 20 -19.44 9.29 -18.52
CA PRO A 20 -19.66 10.21 -19.63
C PRO A 20 -20.52 9.57 -20.73
N ALA A 21 -21.52 10.30 -21.20
CA ALA A 21 -22.43 9.81 -22.24
C ALA A 21 -21.65 9.38 -23.50
N GLY A 22 -21.96 8.19 -24.00
CA GLY A 22 -21.27 7.61 -25.17
C GLY A 22 -19.89 7.02 -24.90
N SER A 23 -19.36 7.10 -23.68
CA SER A 23 -18.10 6.47 -23.34
C SER A 23 -18.19 4.93 -23.39
N LYS A 24 -17.20 4.29 -24.04
CA LYS A 24 -17.02 2.83 -24.06
C LYS A 24 -15.94 2.36 -23.09
N GLU A 25 -15.34 3.30 -22.36
CA GLU A 25 -14.28 2.99 -21.38
C GLU A 25 -14.84 2.17 -20.22
N VAL A 26 -14.09 1.19 -19.75
CA VAL A 26 -14.47 0.36 -18.59
C VAL A 26 -14.44 1.18 -17.31
N MET A 27 -13.51 2.14 -17.24
CA MET A 27 -13.35 3.06 -16.11
C MET A 27 -13.26 4.49 -16.64
N TRP A 28 -13.70 5.42 -15.82
CA TRP A 28 -13.54 6.85 -16.10
C TRP A 28 -12.97 7.54 -14.87
N ARG A 29 -12.32 8.65 -15.09
CA ARG A 29 -11.68 9.42 -14.03
C ARG A 29 -12.58 10.55 -13.60
N TYR A 30 -12.47 10.91 -12.34
CA TYR A 30 -13.05 12.14 -11.82
C TYR A 30 -12.55 13.35 -12.66
N SER A 31 -13.45 14.27 -13.02
CA SER A 31 -13.15 15.35 -13.95
C SER A 31 -12.10 16.34 -13.43
N ALA A 32 -12.00 16.49 -12.10
CA ALA A 32 -11.00 17.35 -11.46
C ALA A 32 -9.64 16.66 -11.18
N ASN A 33 -9.41 15.43 -11.69
CA ASN A 33 -8.08 14.82 -11.57
C ASN A 33 -6.99 15.61 -12.32
N PRO A 34 -5.78 15.67 -11.79
CA PRO A 34 -5.31 15.05 -10.55
C PRO A 34 -5.77 15.80 -9.31
N ILE A 35 -6.34 15.09 -8.32
CA ILE A 35 -6.77 15.67 -7.04
C ILE A 35 -5.61 15.97 -6.08
N ILE A 36 -4.46 15.35 -6.30
CA ILE A 36 -3.22 15.61 -5.56
C ILE A 36 -2.16 15.99 -6.58
N GLY A 37 -1.65 17.21 -6.46
CA GLY A 37 -0.59 17.71 -7.33
C GLY A 37 0.78 17.13 -6.99
N ARG A 38 1.73 17.27 -7.92
CA ARG A 38 3.12 16.86 -7.71
C ARG A 38 3.84 17.65 -6.61
N ASP A 39 3.32 18.81 -6.29
CA ASP A 39 3.80 19.81 -5.35
C ASP A 39 2.94 19.83 -4.07
N ALA A 40 2.29 18.71 -3.77
CA ALA A 40 1.42 18.58 -2.60
C ALA A 40 2.14 18.80 -1.26
N LEU A 41 3.44 18.59 -1.21
CA LEU A 41 4.31 18.89 -0.06
C LEU A 41 5.40 19.87 -0.47
N SER A 42 5.93 20.62 0.49
CA SER A 42 6.97 21.62 0.26
C SER A 42 8.24 21.05 -0.40
N THR A 43 8.53 19.79 -0.16
CA THR A 43 9.71 19.09 -0.69
C THR A 43 9.39 18.11 -1.82
N SER A 44 8.11 17.84 -2.12
CA SER A 44 7.76 16.82 -3.11
C SER A 44 8.06 17.24 -4.54
N ASN A 45 8.54 16.31 -5.33
CA ASN A 45 8.65 16.41 -6.77
C ASN A 45 7.57 15.60 -7.51
N SER A 46 7.10 14.53 -6.88
CA SER A 46 6.05 13.69 -7.44
C SER A 46 5.31 12.93 -6.34
N VAL A 47 4.00 12.76 -6.53
CA VAL A 47 3.14 11.97 -5.65
C VAL A 47 2.45 10.90 -6.49
N PHE A 48 2.58 9.63 -6.10
CA PHE A 48 1.98 8.51 -6.84
C PHE A 48 1.98 7.22 -6.01
N ASN A 49 1.33 6.18 -6.50
CA ASN A 49 1.25 4.86 -5.86
C ASN A 49 0.88 4.92 -4.38
N SER A 50 -0.11 5.73 -4.05
CA SER A 50 -0.62 5.89 -2.70
C SER A 50 -1.67 4.82 -2.35
N ALA A 51 -1.89 4.58 -1.07
CA ALA A 51 -2.92 3.69 -0.57
C ALA A 51 -3.81 4.41 0.44
N VAL A 52 -5.11 4.31 0.25
CA VAL A 52 -6.10 5.00 1.10
C VAL A 52 -7.18 4.02 1.56
N VAL A 53 -7.74 4.27 2.74
CA VAL A 53 -8.79 3.46 3.35
C VAL A 53 -9.84 4.34 4.01
N PRO A 54 -11.08 3.84 4.19
CA PRO A 54 -12.03 4.46 5.10
C PRO A 54 -11.45 4.48 6.52
N PHE A 55 -11.55 5.64 7.17
CA PHE A 55 -11.00 5.84 8.52
C PHE A 55 -11.72 6.98 9.22
N LYS A 56 -12.26 6.72 10.39
CA LYS A 56 -13.01 7.72 11.17
C LYS A 56 -12.18 8.24 12.33
N LYS A 57 -11.78 9.50 12.26
CA LYS A 57 -11.10 10.20 13.36
C LYS A 57 -11.46 11.69 13.33
N GLY A 58 -12.23 12.13 14.32
CA GLY A 58 -12.70 13.51 14.35
C GLY A 58 -13.49 13.89 13.10
N LYS A 59 -13.01 14.87 12.35
CA LYS A 59 -13.63 15.31 11.09
C LYS A 59 -13.32 14.41 9.88
N TYR A 60 -12.28 13.59 9.96
CA TYR A 60 -11.80 12.80 8.81
C TYR A 60 -12.61 11.51 8.62
N ASN A 61 -12.85 11.16 7.38
CA ASN A 61 -13.51 9.93 6.95
C ASN A 61 -12.57 8.96 6.23
N TYR A 62 -11.39 9.43 5.85
CA TYR A 62 -10.38 8.67 5.14
C TYR A 62 -9.00 8.96 5.71
N ALA A 63 -8.14 7.96 5.67
CA ALA A 63 -6.71 8.11 5.89
C ALA A 63 -5.93 7.34 4.82
N GLY A 64 -4.67 7.65 4.67
CA GLY A 64 -3.81 6.97 3.72
C GLY A 64 -2.33 7.19 3.96
N VAL A 65 -1.56 6.46 3.17
CA VAL A 65 -0.12 6.60 3.06
C VAL A 65 0.24 6.92 1.61
N PHE A 66 1.06 7.92 1.42
CA PHE A 66 1.33 8.55 0.14
C PHE A 66 2.82 8.45 -0.17
N ARG A 67 3.16 7.84 -1.30
CA ARG A 67 4.51 7.91 -1.82
C ARG A 67 4.74 9.29 -2.40
N CYS A 68 5.69 10.03 -1.82
CA CYS A 68 6.15 11.32 -2.29
C CYS A 68 7.66 11.25 -2.53
N ASP A 69 8.08 11.23 -3.79
CA ASP A 69 9.49 11.33 -4.09
C ASP A 69 9.90 12.80 -4.01
N ASP A 70 10.92 13.10 -3.21
CA ASP A 70 11.35 14.47 -2.95
C ASP A 70 12.20 15.07 -4.12
N THR A 71 12.49 16.36 -4.06
CA THR A 71 13.31 17.06 -5.05
C THR A 71 14.75 16.54 -5.13
N ASN A 72 15.22 15.83 -4.10
CA ASN A 72 16.51 15.14 -4.08
C ASN A 72 16.41 13.70 -4.59
N ARG A 73 15.26 13.30 -5.15
CA ARG A 73 14.95 11.96 -5.66
C ARG A 73 14.98 10.87 -4.59
N ARG A 74 14.74 11.22 -3.33
CA ARG A 74 14.55 10.25 -2.27
C ARG A 74 13.10 9.82 -2.23
N MET A 75 12.88 8.53 -2.12
CA MET A 75 11.56 7.95 -1.97
C MET A 75 11.12 8.04 -0.52
N ARG A 76 9.98 8.69 -0.28
CA ARG A 76 9.41 8.95 1.03
C ARG A 76 7.97 8.46 1.09
N ILE A 77 7.50 8.18 2.29
CA ILE A 77 6.11 7.84 2.56
C ILE A 77 5.59 8.80 3.63
N HIS A 78 4.44 9.39 3.37
CA HIS A 78 3.79 10.34 4.26
C HIS A 78 2.39 9.86 4.59
N ALA A 79 1.93 10.14 5.81
CA ALA A 79 0.54 9.93 6.17
C ALA A 79 -0.33 11.09 5.69
N GLY A 80 -1.62 10.84 5.49
CA GLY A 80 -2.55 11.90 5.15
C GLY A 80 -3.98 11.54 5.49
N PHE A 81 -4.83 12.56 5.61
CA PHE A 81 -6.23 12.44 6.00
C PHE A 81 -7.12 13.22 5.06
N SER A 82 -8.36 12.77 4.90
CA SER A 82 -9.35 13.47 4.10
C SER A 82 -10.75 13.36 4.71
N VAL A 83 -11.55 14.39 4.46
CA VAL A 83 -12.97 14.40 4.81
C VAL A 83 -13.81 13.72 3.73
N ASP A 84 -13.47 13.93 2.48
CA ASP A 84 -14.28 13.59 1.31
C ASP A 84 -13.59 12.66 0.29
N GLY A 85 -12.30 12.34 0.50
CA GLY A 85 -11.50 11.54 -0.40
C GLY A 85 -10.94 12.32 -1.61
N ILE A 86 -11.21 13.63 -1.69
CA ILE A 86 -10.75 14.54 -2.75
C ILE A 86 -9.67 15.48 -2.21
N ASP A 87 -10.01 16.20 -1.14
CA ASP A 87 -9.10 17.12 -0.49
C ASP A 87 -8.32 16.39 0.60
N TRP A 88 -6.99 16.37 0.47
CA TRP A 88 -6.10 15.62 1.33
C TRP A 88 -5.17 16.53 2.13
N ASP A 89 -5.17 16.35 3.44
CA ASP A 89 -4.21 16.91 4.38
C ASP A 89 -3.05 15.91 4.53
N ILE A 90 -2.05 16.00 3.65
CA ILE A 90 -0.86 15.13 3.68
C ILE A 90 0.18 15.76 4.59
N ARG A 91 0.72 14.99 5.53
CA ARG A 91 1.71 15.46 6.49
C ARG A 91 3.05 15.75 5.80
N GLU A 92 3.70 16.83 6.18
CA GLU A 92 5.03 17.19 5.69
C GLU A 92 6.12 16.21 6.17
N GLU A 93 5.95 15.67 7.36
CA GLU A 93 6.86 14.70 7.95
C GLU A 93 6.68 13.31 7.32
N ASP A 94 7.76 12.57 7.25
CA ASP A 94 7.71 11.15 6.91
C ASP A 94 6.82 10.38 7.90
N PHE A 95 6.23 9.28 7.48
CA PHE A 95 5.41 8.48 8.41
C PHE A 95 6.27 8.02 9.60
N ASN A 96 5.75 8.24 10.80
CA ASN A 96 6.46 8.06 12.05
C ASN A 96 6.54 6.57 12.44
N LEU A 97 7.65 5.92 12.07
CA LEU A 97 7.93 4.54 12.44
C LEU A 97 8.51 4.46 13.84
N VAL A 98 7.95 3.59 14.67
CA VAL A 98 8.41 3.34 16.06
C VAL A 98 8.53 1.83 16.30
N GLY A 99 9.42 1.45 17.24
CA GLY A 99 9.51 0.07 17.75
C GLY A 99 10.23 -0.93 16.86
N GLY A 100 10.78 -0.52 15.74
CA GLY A 100 11.59 -1.40 14.89
C GLY A 100 12.95 -1.70 15.51
N ASP A 101 13.55 -2.84 15.14
CA ASP A 101 14.95 -3.13 15.44
C ASP A 101 15.87 -2.07 14.82
N ALA A 102 16.98 -1.76 15.46
CA ALA A 102 17.92 -0.75 15.00
C ALA A 102 18.42 -1.00 13.58
N GLU A 103 18.60 -2.27 13.19
CA GLU A 103 19.07 -2.63 11.87
C GLU A 103 18.03 -2.35 10.76
N ILE A 104 16.74 -2.54 11.04
CA ILE A 104 15.67 -2.31 10.06
C ILE A 104 15.08 -0.91 10.12
N SER A 105 15.41 -0.14 11.18
CA SER A 105 14.89 1.22 11.39
C SER A 105 15.61 2.26 10.54
N GLU A 106 16.80 1.93 10.00
CA GLU A 106 17.51 2.85 9.11
C GLU A 106 16.74 3.00 7.79
N TRP A 107 16.27 4.21 7.54
CA TRP A 107 15.55 4.51 6.31
C TRP A 107 16.49 4.66 5.12
N VAL A 108 16.64 3.60 4.34
CA VAL A 108 17.39 3.64 3.07
C VAL A 108 16.51 4.19 1.95
N TYR A 109 15.34 3.59 1.75
CA TYR A 109 14.24 4.07 0.89
C TYR A 109 12.96 3.33 1.21
N GLY A 110 11.83 3.93 0.85
CA GLY A 110 10.53 3.26 0.93
C GLY A 110 9.59 3.77 -0.15
N TYR A 111 8.91 2.84 -0.83
CA TYR A 111 8.00 3.18 -1.91
C TYR A 111 6.87 2.17 -2.07
N ASP A 112 5.86 2.56 -2.83
CA ASP A 112 4.69 1.75 -3.17
C ASP A 112 3.97 1.18 -1.93
N PRO A 113 3.57 2.03 -0.98
CA PRO A 113 2.85 1.57 0.19
C PRO A 113 1.48 0.98 -0.16
N ARG A 114 1.05 0.03 0.65
CA ARG A 114 -0.29 -0.56 0.63
C ARG A 114 -0.85 -0.63 2.03
N VAL A 115 -2.16 -0.52 2.14
CA VAL A 115 -2.85 -0.59 3.43
C VAL A 115 -3.91 -1.70 3.38
N ALA A 116 -3.96 -2.49 4.44
CA ALA A 116 -5.03 -3.47 4.66
C ALA A 116 -5.56 -3.34 6.09
N GLN A 117 -6.85 -3.17 6.26
CA GLN A 117 -7.47 -3.26 7.57
C GLN A 117 -7.75 -4.71 7.92
N ILE A 118 -7.27 -5.17 9.09
CA ILE A 118 -7.53 -6.50 9.63
C ILE A 118 -7.88 -6.36 11.10
N GLY A 119 -9.14 -6.62 11.43
CA GLY A 119 -9.66 -6.32 12.76
C GLY A 119 -9.72 -4.81 12.99
N ASP A 120 -9.17 -4.36 14.09
CA ASP A 120 -9.10 -2.97 14.54
C ASP A 120 -7.82 -2.25 14.09
N LYS A 121 -6.89 -2.96 13.48
CA LYS A 121 -5.60 -2.43 13.02
C LYS A 121 -5.53 -2.23 11.52
N TYR A 122 -4.76 -1.24 11.12
CA TYR A 122 -4.36 -0.99 9.74
C TYR A 122 -2.91 -1.41 9.56
N TYR A 123 -2.68 -2.36 8.68
CA TYR A 123 -1.34 -2.83 8.35
C TYR A 123 -0.86 -2.16 7.06
N VAL A 124 0.33 -1.61 7.12
CA VAL A 124 0.99 -0.97 5.98
C VAL A 124 2.13 -1.86 5.54
N THR A 125 2.20 -2.16 4.25
CA THR A 125 3.34 -2.81 3.62
C THR A 125 3.93 -1.88 2.57
N TRP A 126 5.25 -1.87 2.44
CA TRP A 126 5.95 -1.07 1.42
C TRP A 126 7.19 -1.80 0.93
N CYS A 127 7.71 -1.38 -0.22
CA CYS A 127 9.03 -1.83 -0.64
C CYS A 127 10.07 -1.07 0.18
N ASN A 128 10.82 -1.80 1.00
CA ASN A 128 11.83 -1.28 1.93
C ASN A 128 13.24 -1.60 1.44
N GLY A 129 14.17 -0.70 1.72
CA GLY A 129 15.60 -0.92 1.43
C GLY A 129 16.33 -1.49 2.64
N TYR A 130 16.73 -2.76 2.55
CA TYR A 130 17.57 -3.41 3.57
C TYR A 130 18.42 -4.51 2.89
N HIS A 131 19.70 -4.24 2.66
CA HIS A 131 20.60 -5.11 1.87
C HIS A 131 20.04 -5.48 0.48
N GLY A 132 19.15 -4.67 -0.03
CA GLY A 132 18.36 -4.87 -1.25
C GLY A 132 16.88 -4.66 -0.99
N PRO A 133 16.03 -4.76 -2.01
CA PRO A 133 14.60 -4.58 -1.82
C PRO A 133 13.99 -5.73 -1.02
N THR A 134 13.26 -5.36 0.01
CA THR A 134 12.44 -6.26 0.83
C THR A 134 11.06 -5.65 1.07
N ILE A 135 10.22 -6.28 1.88
CA ILE A 135 8.89 -5.79 2.23
C ILE A 135 8.92 -5.38 3.69
N GLY A 136 8.89 -4.07 3.92
CA GLY A 136 8.65 -3.49 5.23
C GLY A 136 7.19 -3.67 5.65
N VAL A 137 6.96 -3.83 6.93
CA VAL A 137 5.65 -4.01 7.54
C VAL A 137 5.53 -3.14 8.78
N ALA A 138 4.40 -2.48 8.93
CA ALA A 138 4.04 -1.78 10.15
C ALA A 138 2.52 -1.88 10.38
N TRP A 139 2.08 -1.64 11.60
CA TRP A 139 0.67 -1.47 11.89
C TRP A 139 0.42 -0.10 12.56
N THR A 140 -0.78 0.41 12.40
CA THR A 140 -1.24 1.65 13.03
C THR A 140 -2.72 1.55 13.39
N GLU A 141 -3.14 2.34 14.37
CA GLU A 141 -4.54 2.53 14.72
C GLU A 141 -5.00 3.97 14.42
N ASP A 142 -4.06 4.87 14.15
CA ASP A 142 -4.32 6.30 14.07
C ASP A 142 -3.77 7.01 12.83
N PHE A 143 -2.93 6.36 12.03
CA PHE A 143 -2.16 6.93 10.91
C PHE A 143 -1.22 8.09 11.32
N GLU A 144 -0.89 8.19 12.60
CA GLU A 144 0.09 9.15 13.11
C GLU A 144 1.34 8.45 13.66
N THR A 145 1.13 7.25 14.23
CA THR A 145 2.20 6.39 14.73
C THR A 145 2.11 5.02 14.07
N PHE A 146 3.22 4.56 13.51
CA PHE A 146 3.31 3.27 12.83
C PHE A 146 4.29 2.37 13.56
N HIS A 147 3.79 1.29 14.13
CA HIS A 147 4.58 0.30 14.84
C HIS A 147 5.24 -0.64 13.85
N GLN A 148 6.54 -0.46 13.65
CA GLN A 148 7.32 -1.25 12.70
C GLN A 148 7.49 -2.68 13.21
N LEU A 149 7.27 -3.63 12.33
CA LEU A 149 7.53 -5.05 12.50
C LEU A 149 8.77 -5.44 11.71
N GLU A 150 9.21 -6.69 11.87
CA GLU A 150 10.27 -7.25 11.04
C GLU A 150 9.93 -7.17 9.54
N ASN A 151 10.95 -7.07 8.71
CA ASN A 151 10.76 -7.20 7.27
C ASN A 151 10.18 -8.59 6.97
N ALA A 152 9.11 -8.63 6.17
CA ALA A 152 8.39 -9.88 5.92
C ALA A 152 9.25 -10.96 5.25
N PHE A 153 10.23 -10.56 4.46
CA PHE A 153 11.09 -11.48 3.71
C PHE A 153 12.51 -10.96 3.63
N ILE A 154 13.44 -11.87 3.39
CA ILE A 154 14.80 -11.51 3.03
C ILE A 154 14.84 -10.86 1.64
N PRO A 155 15.84 -10.04 1.32
CA PRO A 155 16.08 -9.60 -0.06
C PRO A 155 16.32 -10.81 -1.00
N PHE A 156 15.83 -10.82 -2.25
CA PHE A 156 15.16 -9.70 -2.91
C PHE A 156 13.68 -10.02 -3.08
N ASN A 157 12.81 -9.29 -2.43
CA ASN A 157 11.37 -9.48 -2.55
C ASN A 157 10.66 -8.12 -2.61
N ARG A 158 9.55 -8.02 -3.32
CA ARG A 158 8.86 -6.75 -3.57
C ARG A 158 7.34 -6.93 -3.62
N ASN A 159 6.66 -5.81 -3.62
CA ASN A 159 5.21 -5.71 -3.93
C ASN A 159 4.34 -6.57 -3.01
N GLY A 160 4.61 -6.52 -1.70
CA GLY A 160 3.79 -7.21 -0.72
C GLY A 160 2.35 -6.71 -0.72
N VAL A 161 1.40 -7.61 -0.94
CA VAL A 161 -0.04 -7.33 -0.89
C VAL A 161 -0.66 -8.19 0.18
N LEU A 162 -0.95 -7.58 1.32
CA LEU A 162 -1.60 -8.26 2.43
C LEU A 162 -3.09 -8.42 2.15
N PHE A 163 -3.64 -9.61 2.40
CA PHE A 163 -5.08 -9.82 2.33
C PHE A 163 -5.78 -9.05 3.45
N PRO A 164 -6.92 -8.38 3.19
CA PRO A 164 -7.63 -7.59 4.20
C PRO A 164 -8.45 -8.49 5.16
N ARG A 165 -8.00 -9.67 5.41
CA ARG A 165 -8.58 -10.64 6.34
C ARG A 165 -7.62 -11.80 6.59
N LYS A 166 -7.79 -12.49 7.69
CA LYS A 166 -7.12 -13.78 7.90
C LYS A 166 -7.74 -14.87 7.02
N ILE A 167 -6.91 -15.73 6.49
CA ILE A 167 -7.27 -16.92 5.70
C ILE A 167 -6.88 -18.15 6.53
N GLY A 168 -7.84 -19.00 6.87
CA GLY A 168 -7.57 -20.15 7.74
C GLY A 168 -7.01 -19.76 9.13
N GLY A 169 -7.35 -18.59 9.63
CA GLY A 169 -6.86 -18.07 10.92
C GLY A 169 -5.48 -17.41 10.86
N LYS A 170 -4.82 -17.38 9.71
CA LYS A 170 -3.50 -16.79 9.50
C LYS A 170 -3.58 -15.52 8.66
N PHE A 171 -2.60 -14.65 8.83
CA PHE A 171 -2.33 -13.57 7.88
C PHE A 171 -1.82 -14.17 6.57
N ALA A 172 -2.15 -13.56 5.46
CA ALA A 172 -1.75 -14.02 4.14
C ALA A 172 -1.27 -12.86 3.27
N MET A 173 -0.22 -13.08 2.52
CA MET A 173 0.40 -12.06 1.66
C MET A 173 0.75 -12.65 0.29
N LEU A 174 0.51 -11.86 -0.74
CA LEU A 174 1.11 -12.07 -2.04
C LEU A 174 2.38 -11.25 -2.14
N SER A 175 3.45 -11.82 -2.65
CA SER A 175 4.71 -11.13 -2.88
C SER A 175 5.31 -11.51 -4.24
N ARG A 176 6.29 -10.73 -4.67
CA ARG A 176 6.98 -10.97 -5.93
C ARG A 176 8.49 -10.98 -5.70
N PRO A 177 9.08 -12.13 -5.40
CA PRO A 177 10.52 -12.29 -5.42
C PRO A 177 11.10 -11.82 -6.76
N SER A 178 12.23 -11.17 -6.71
CA SER A 178 12.94 -10.66 -7.89
C SER A 178 14.44 -10.87 -7.68
N ASP A 179 15.23 -10.77 -8.73
CA ASP A 179 16.67 -10.70 -8.59
C ASP A 179 17.12 -9.33 -8.02
N ASN A 180 18.42 -9.16 -7.93
CA ASN A 180 19.05 -7.98 -7.35
C ASN A 180 18.84 -6.70 -8.16
N GLY A 181 18.13 -6.74 -9.26
CA GLY A 181 18.12 -5.53 -9.97
C GLY A 181 16.81 -5.21 -10.62
N HIS A 182 16.52 -5.88 -11.56
CA HIS A 182 15.67 -5.27 -12.55
C HIS A 182 14.86 -6.28 -13.34
N THR A 183 14.69 -7.49 -12.84
CA THR A 183 13.81 -8.44 -13.48
C THR A 183 12.41 -7.87 -13.47
N ALA A 184 11.94 -7.46 -14.64
CA ALA A 184 10.59 -6.99 -14.82
C ALA A 184 9.55 -8.10 -14.57
N PHE A 185 10.01 -9.34 -14.56
CA PHE A 185 9.19 -10.53 -14.44
C PHE A 185 9.56 -11.28 -13.16
N GLY A 186 8.57 -11.56 -12.37
CA GLY A 186 8.65 -12.42 -11.20
C GLY A 186 7.32 -13.09 -10.98
N ASP A 187 7.36 -14.31 -10.54
CA ASP A 187 6.16 -15.03 -10.17
C ASP A 187 5.55 -14.44 -8.91
N ILE A 188 4.26 -14.61 -8.76
CA ILE A 188 3.56 -14.22 -7.54
C ILE A 188 3.57 -15.40 -6.59
N PHE A 189 4.05 -15.15 -5.38
CA PHE A 189 4.10 -16.14 -4.31
C PHE A 189 3.05 -15.80 -3.26
N TYR A 190 2.49 -16.85 -2.70
CA TYR A 190 1.59 -16.77 -1.56
C TYR A 190 2.32 -17.24 -0.30
N SER A 191 2.22 -16.47 0.77
CA SER A 191 2.80 -16.79 2.07
C SER A 191 1.79 -16.59 3.18
N GLU A 192 1.90 -17.36 4.23
CA GLU A 192 1.08 -17.26 5.42
C GLU A 192 1.94 -16.96 6.65
N SER A 193 1.37 -16.21 7.58
CA SER A 193 2.00 -15.90 8.86
C SER A 193 1.00 -16.03 10.01
N PRO A 194 1.39 -16.61 11.14
CA PRO A 194 0.54 -16.63 12.33
C PRO A 194 0.46 -15.26 13.03
N ASP A 195 1.50 -14.43 12.90
CA ASP A 195 1.78 -13.26 13.75
C ASP A 195 2.20 -11.98 13.03
N MET A 196 2.35 -12.00 11.71
CA MET A 196 2.87 -10.93 10.84
C MET A 196 4.40 -10.79 10.82
N GLU A 197 5.12 -11.53 11.61
CA GLU A 197 6.59 -11.52 11.65
C GLU A 197 7.18 -12.76 11.01
N PHE A 198 6.67 -13.94 11.36
CA PHE A 198 7.10 -15.18 10.74
C PHE A 198 6.27 -15.53 9.51
N TRP A 199 6.85 -15.45 8.34
CA TRP A 199 6.16 -15.66 7.05
C TRP A 199 6.38 -17.02 6.40
N GLY A 200 6.94 -17.99 7.07
CA GLY A 200 7.00 -19.40 6.64
C GLY A 200 7.51 -19.62 5.21
N CYS A 201 7.15 -20.77 4.66
CA CYS A 201 7.52 -21.11 3.28
C CYS A 201 6.71 -20.30 2.26
N LEU A 202 7.38 -19.82 1.23
CA LEU A 202 6.75 -19.27 0.03
C LEU A 202 6.04 -20.40 -0.73
N LEU A 203 4.73 -20.32 -0.84
CA LEU A 203 3.97 -21.25 -1.67
C LEU A 203 3.81 -20.65 -3.06
N TYR A 204 4.17 -21.43 -4.06
CA TYR A 204 4.00 -21.05 -5.45
C TYR A 204 2.50 -21.03 -5.79
N THR A 205 1.96 -19.87 -6.15
CA THR A 205 0.52 -19.72 -6.34
C THR A 205 0.04 -19.93 -7.76
N SER A 206 0.93 -19.82 -8.72
CA SER A 206 0.57 -20.01 -10.12
C SER A 206 1.73 -20.63 -10.86
N PRO A 207 1.53 -21.75 -11.56
CA PRO A 207 2.52 -22.13 -12.53
C PRO A 207 2.67 -20.97 -13.51
N PRO A 208 3.89 -20.63 -13.95
CA PRO A 208 4.06 -19.64 -14.99
C PRO A 208 3.13 -19.98 -16.15
N PRO A 209 2.58 -18.99 -16.85
CA PRO A 209 1.80 -19.25 -18.06
C PRO A 209 2.66 -20.16 -18.91
N ARG A 210 2.24 -21.39 -19.09
CA ARG A 210 2.95 -22.29 -20.01
C ARG A 210 2.92 -21.60 -21.35
N ASP A 211 4.10 -21.26 -21.83
CA ASP A 211 4.29 -20.83 -23.19
C ASP A 211 3.62 -21.88 -24.07
N LYS A 212 2.47 -21.56 -24.59
CA LYS A 212 1.83 -22.38 -25.61
C LYS A 212 2.63 -22.15 -26.87
N ARG A 213 3.68 -22.96 -27.04
CA ARG A 213 4.31 -23.11 -28.34
C ARG A 213 3.34 -23.78 -29.32
#